data_7efdfaac5c3a441f5a6204ed4c7144c9
#
_entry.id   7efdfaac5c3a441f5a6204ed4c7144c9
#
_cell.length_a   1.000
_cell.length_b   1.000
_cell.length_c   1.000
_cell.angle_alpha   90.00
_cell.angle_beta   90.00
_cell.angle_gamma   90.00
#
_symmetry.space_group_name_H-M   'P 1'
#
loop_
_entity.id
_entity.type
_entity.pdbx_description
1 polymer ?
#
loop_
_entity_poly.entity_id
_entity_poly.type
_entity_poly.pdbx_seq_one_letter_code
_entity_poly.pdbx_strand_id
1 'polypeptide(L)'
;IYLCIMKNCGHAGKSSLISSVSVVMNILMNWLLIFGVGFFPRMEIAGAALATVIAKAAELAWTVIIMLRKDSVRLRFGFIIHPDKVLRSDYLKYAMPVLGNNLVWGIGFSMYTVILGHMGTDAAAANSIANIIKNLAICVCQGVSSATGVLVGMLLGMGKLDEAKEYGSRLCRVSLICGAASGAIVLCVIPFIPMFTTISAEAQSYLRVMLVVSSYYVIGKAMNMTVISGIVP
;
A
#
# COMPACT_ATOMS: atom_id res chain seq x y z
N ILE A 1 4.66 -11.99 3.40
CA ILE A 1 5.10 -12.19 4.81
C ILE A 1 6.63 -12.21 4.90
N TYR A 2 7.35 -13.12 4.24
CA TYR A 2 8.82 -13.23 4.33
C TYR A 2 9.55 -11.93 3.97
N LEU A 3 9.14 -11.22 2.91
CA LEU A 3 9.71 -9.93 2.53
C LEU A 3 9.49 -8.84 3.60
N CYS A 4 8.38 -8.88 4.33
CA CYS A 4 8.15 -7.99 5.47
C CYS A 4 9.11 -8.32 6.63
N ILE A 5 9.32 -9.60 6.92
CA ILE A 5 10.28 -10.04 7.94
C ILE A 5 11.69 -9.57 7.56
N MET A 6 12.10 -9.74 6.31
CA MET A 6 13.39 -9.25 5.82
C MET A 6 13.56 -7.74 5.99
N LYS A 7 12.51 -6.95 5.71
CA LYS A 7 12.53 -5.49 5.93
C LYS A 7 12.82 -5.14 7.39
N ASN A 8 12.12 -5.80 8.31
CA ASN A 8 12.26 -5.56 9.76
C ASN A 8 13.59 -6.09 10.32
N CYS A 9 14.22 -7.08 9.67
CA CYS A 9 15.54 -7.60 10.04
C CYS A 9 16.71 -6.78 9.43
N GLY A 10 16.50 -5.58 8.94
CA GLY A 10 17.54 -4.71 8.39
C GLY A 10 17.90 -4.98 6.92
N HIS A 11 17.27 -5.96 6.26
CA HIS A 11 17.49 -6.28 4.85
C HIS A 11 16.46 -5.60 3.93
N ALA A 12 16.04 -4.37 4.28
CA ALA A 12 15.01 -3.62 3.57
C ALA A 12 15.36 -3.39 2.09
N GLY A 13 16.64 -3.11 1.77
CA GLY A 13 17.08 -2.88 0.38
C GLY A 13 16.88 -4.11 -0.51
N LYS A 14 17.26 -5.31 -0.03
CA LYS A 14 17.08 -6.57 -0.79
C LYS A 14 15.60 -6.89 -0.99
N SER A 15 14.78 -6.73 0.05
CA SER A 15 13.33 -6.95 -0.01
C SER A 15 12.64 -5.97 -0.97
N SER A 16 13.03 -4.69 -0.92
CA SER A 16 12.50 -3.66 -1.82
C SER A 16 12.86 -3.92 -3.27
N LEU A 17 14.09 -4.36 -3.55
CA LEU A 17 14.54 -4.68 -4.91
C LEU A 17 13.73 -5.84 -5.51
N ILE A 18 13.47 -6.90 -4.75
CA ILE A 18 12.65 -8.03 -5.22
C ILE A 18 11.24 -7.57 -5.58
N SER A 19 10.61 -6.79 -4.69
CA SER A 19 9.26 -6.27 -4.93
C SER A 19 9.23 -5.31 -6.13
N SER A 20 10.24 -4.44 -6.29
CA SER A 20 10.32 -3.50 -7.41
C SER A 20 10.48 -4.22 -8.75
N VAL A 21 11.33 -5.23 -8.82
CA VAL A 21 11.50 -6.04 -10.04
C VAL A 21 10.22 -6.80 -10.39
N SER A 22 9.52 -7.34 -9.38
CA SER A 22 8.21 -7.97 -9.59
C SER A 22 7.17 -7.01 -10.17
N VAL A 23 7.14 -5.76 -9.70
CA VAL A 23 6.24 -4.73 -10.22
C VAL A 23 6.60 -4.36 -11.67
N VAL A 24 7.87 -4.15 -11.97
CA VAL A 24 8.31 -3.86 -13.35
C VAL A 24 7.98 -5.03 -14.29
N MET A 25 8.22 -6.27 -13.85
CA MET A 25 7.85 -7.46 -14.58
C MET A 25 6.33 -7.54 -14.82
N ASN A 26 5.52 -7.20 -13.82
CA ASN A 26 4.07 -7.15 -13.95
C ASN A 26 3.63 -6.11 -14.99
N ILE A 27 4.22 -4.91 -14.98
CA ILE A 27 3.92 -3.86 -15.98
C ILE A 27 4.26 -4.34 -17.39
N LEU A 28 5.43 -4.93 -17.58
CA LEU A 28 5.88 -5.45 -18.89
C LEU A 28 4.97 -6.58 -19.37
N MET A 29 4.62 -7.52 -18.49
CA MET A 29 3.73 -8.63 -18.82
C MET A 29 2.29 -8.14 -19.12
N ASN A 30 1.79 -7.16 -18.39
CA ASN A 30 0.52 -6.51 -18.68
C ASN A 30 0.53 -5.91 -20.08
N TRP A 31 1.58 -5.15 -20.42
CA TRP A 31 1.71 -4.55 -21.74
C TRP A 31 1.73 -5.59 -22.86
N LEU A 32 2.48 -6.69 -22.69
CA LEU A 32 2.58 -7.77 -23.65
C LEU A 32 1.26 -8.54 -23.85
N LEU A 33 0.60 -8.92 -22.75
CA LEU A 33 -0.56 -9.81 -22.78
C LEU A 33 -1.88 -9.09 -23.01
N ILE A 34 -2.03 -7.84 -22.56
CA ILE A 34 -3.26 -7.07 -22.81
C ILE A 34 -3.32 -6.64 -24.27
N PHE A 35 -2.22 -6.09 -24.81
CA PHE A 35 -2.20 -5.56 -26.16
C PHE A 35 -1.85 -6.62 -27.22
N GLY A 36 -1.37 -7.80 -26.83
CA GLY A 36 -1.02 -8.86 -27.76
C GLY A 36 0.18 -8.51 -28.64
N VAL A 37 1.26 -7.97 -28.02
CA VAL A 37 2.46 -7.56 -28.77
C VAL A 37 3.35 -8.77 -29.06
N GLY A 38 3.74 -8.92 -30.33
CA GLY A 38 4.61 -10.01 -30.78
C GLY A 38 3.87 -11.33 -30.97
N PHE A 39 4.34 -12.40 -30.34
CA PHE A 39 3.77 -13.75 -30.44
C PHE A 39 2.61 -14.03 -29.48
N PHE A 40 2.28 -13.09 -28.60
CA PHE A 40 1.24 -13.28 -27.59
C PHE A 40 -0.14 -12.93 -28.14
N PRO A 41 -1.18 -13.77 -27.93
CA PRO A 41 -2.54 -13.43 -28.29
C PRO A 41 -3.04 -12.28 -27.43
N ARG A 42 -3.86 -11.42 -27.99
CA ARG A 42 -4.53 -10.33 -27.26
C ARG A 42 -5.54 -10.94 -26.27
N MET A 43 -5.21 -10.94 -24.99
CA MET A 43 -6.01 -11.59 -23.94
C MET A 43 -6.83 -10.60 -23.10
N GLU A 44 -6.67 -9.29 -23.30
CA GLU A 44 -7.42 -8.23 -22.58
C GLU A 44 -7.40 -8.43 -21.04
N ILE A 45 -8.57 -8.60 -20.41
CA ILE A 45 -8.71 -8.79 -18.96
C ILE A 45 -8.03 -10.08 -18.46
N ALA A 46 -8.14 -11.18 -19.23
CA ALA A 46 -7.48 -12.44 -18.90
C ALA A 46 -5.96 -12.31 -18.93
N GLY A 47 -5.42 -11.49 -19.87
CA GLY A 47 -3.99 -11.16 -19.95
C GLY A 47 -3.48 -10.42 -18.71
N ALA A 48 -4.25 -9.47 -18.19
CA ALA A 48 -3.92 -8.75 -16.96
C ALA A 48 -3.86 -9.69 -15.73
N ALA A 49 -4.82 -10.61 -15.62
CA ALA A 49 -4.84 -11.61 -14.56
C ALA A 49 -3.61 -12.54 -14.64
N LEU A 50 -3.31 -13.04 -15.84
CA LEU A 50 -2.18 -13.93 -16.09
C LEU A 50 -0.84 -13.23 -15.80
N ALA A 51 -0.67 -11.98 -16.23
CA ALA A 51 0.52 -11.17 -15.94
C ALA A 51 0.78 -11.04 -14.44
N THR A 52 -0.29 -10.80 -13.67
CA THR A 52 -0.21 -10.71 -12.22
C THR A 52 0.22 -12.03 -11.59
N VAL A 53 -0.34 -13.15 -12.04
CA VAL A 53 0.04 -14.49 -11.55
C VAL A 53 1.52 -14.80 -11.87
N ILE A 54 1.97 -14.54 -13.08
CA ILE A 54 3.36 -14.77 -13.50
C ILE A 54 4.33 -13.91 -12.66
N ALA A 55 4.04 -12.61 -12.51
CA ALA A 55 4.89 -11.72 -11.74
C ALA A 55 4.97 -12.13 -10.26
N LYS A 56 3.85 -12.56 -9.66
CA LYS A 56 3.81 -13.03 -8.28
C LYS A 56 4.47 -14.42 -8.11
N ALA A 57 4.36 -15.29 -9.08
CA ALA A 57 5.09 -16.56 -9.09
C ALA A 57 6.61 -16.34 -9.16
N ALA A 58 7.08 -15.41 -10.01
CA ALA A 58 8.49 -15.04 -10.09
C ALA A 58 8.99 -14.40 -8.78
N GLU A 59 8.21 -13.51 -8.17
CA GLU A 59 8.51 -12.92 -6.84
C GLU A 59 8.65 -14.00 -5.77
N LEU A 60 7.74 -14.97 -5.77
CA LEU A 60 7.77 -16.11 -4.84
C LEU A 60 9.02 -16.96 -5.08
N ALA A 61 9.30 -17.35 -6.33
CA ALA A 61 10.46 -18.15 -6.68
C ALA A 61 11.78 -17.47 -6.24
N TRP A 62 11.92 -16.17 -6.54
CA TRP A 62 13.08 -15.39 -6.11
C TRP A 62 13.20 -15.32 -4.59
N THR A 63 12.08 -15.10 -3.91
CA THR A 63 12.02 -15.07 -2.44
C THR A 63 12.47 -16.41 -1.85
N VAL A 64 12.02 -17.53 -2.41
CA VAL A 64 12.43 -18.88 -1.99
C VAL A 64 13.94 -19.11 -2.22
N ILE A 65 14.47 -18.70 -3.38
CA ILE A 65 15.90 -18.80 -3.67
C ILE A 65 16.73 -18.03 -2.63
N ILE A 66 16.30 -16.82 -2.26
CA ILE A 66 17.00 -16.03 -1.24
C ILE A 66 16.87 -16.68 0.14
N MET A 67 15.72 -17.21 0.48
CA MET A 67 15.49 -17.91 1.76
C MET A 67 16.42 -19.13 1.93
N LEU A 68 16.76 -19.81 0.83
CA LEU A 68 17.66 -20.97 0.84
C LEU A 68 19.13 -20.57 0.98
N ARG A 69 19.50 -19.31 0.76
CA ARG A 69 20.88 -18.84 0.93
C ARG A 69 21.26 -18.74 2.42
N LYS A 70 22.53 -19.05 2.73
CA LYS A 70 23.03 -19.10 4.13
C LYS A 70 22.96 -17.77 4.88
N ASP A 71 23.02 -16.64 4.17
CA ASP A 71 23.04 -15.28 4.76
C ASP A 71 21.64 -14.67 4.94
N SER A 72 20.60 -15.47 4.90
CA SER A 72 19.21 -15.03 4.95
C SER A 72 18.53 -15.45 6.25
N VAL A 73 17.44 -14.75 6.60
CA VAL A 73 16.63 -15.10 7.75
C VAL A 73 16.01 -16.48 7.54
N ARG A 74 16.45 -17.47 8.31
CA ARG A 74 15.97 -18.85 8.17
C ARG A 74 14.63 -19.02 8.89
N LEU A 75 13.61 -19.41 8.15
CA LEU A 75 12.35 -19.87 8.72
C LEU A 75 12.50 -21.32 9.22
N ARG A 76 12.29 -21.53 10.51
CA ARG A 76 12.24 -22.86 11.08
C ARG A 76 10.79 -23.37 11.00
N PHE A 77 10.50 -24.19 10.02
CA PHE A 77 9.15 -24.76 9.81
C PHE A 77 8.64 -25.55 11.02
N GLY A 78 9.51 -26.04 11.88
CA GLY A 78 9.12 -26.74 13.10
C GLY A 78 8.26 -25.89 14.05
N PHE A 79 8.47 -24.57 14.12
CA PHE A 79 7.63 -23.68 14.92
C PHE A 79 6.23 -23.45 14.34
N ILE A 80 6.03 -23.70 13.03
CA ILE A 80 4.72 -23.59 12.40
C ILE A 80 3.85 -24.79 12.80
N ILE A 81 4.45 -25.98 12.92
CA ILE A 81 3.74 -27.23 13.24
C ILE A 81 3.50 -27.35 14.75
N HIS A 82 4.45 -26.88 15.57
CA HIS A 82 4.35 -26.90 17.02
C HIS A 82 4.48 -25.49 17.60
N PRO A 83 3.41 -24.67 17.50
CA PRO A 83 3.44 -23.32 18.04
C PRO A 83 3.49 -23.37 19.57
N ASP A 84 4.39 -22.61 20.15
CA ASP A 84 4.46 -22.42 21.60
C ASP A 84 3.17 -21.74 22.10
N LYS A 85 2.58 -22.28 23.18
CA LYS A 85 1.32 -21.77 23.73
C LYS A 85 1.42 -20.32 24.18
N VAL A 86 2.56 -19.91 24.69
CA VAL A 86 2.81 -18.52 25.13
C VAL A 86 2.82 -17.59 23.90
N LEU A 87 3.60 -17.93 22.89
CA LEU A 87 3.70 -17.14 21.66
C LEU A 87 2.36 -17.02 20.93
N ARG A 88 1.56 -18.08 20.93
CA ARG A 88 0.20 -18.07 20.34
C ARG A 88 -0.75 -17.17 21.13
N SER A 89 -0.67 -17.18 22.46
CA SER A 89 -1.50 -16.32 23.32
C SER A 89 -1.15 -14.86 23.10
N ASP A 90 0.13 -14.52 23.07
CA ASP A 90 0.61 -13.16 22.84
C ASP A 90 0.24 -12.68 21.44
N TYR A 91 0.42 -13.52 20.42
CA TYR A 91 0.01 -13.18 19.05
C TYR A 91 -1.49 -12.88 18.96
N LEU A 92 -2.35 -13.70 19.54
CA LEU A 92 -3.79 -13.47 19.53
C LEU A 92 -4.17 -12.17 20.26
N LYS A 93 -3.53 -11.89 21.40
CA LYS A 93 -3.76 -10.67 22.16
C LYS A 93 -3.52 -9.40 21.36
N TYR A 94 -2.47 -9.39 20.53
CA TYR A 94 -2.14 -8.23 19.69
C TYR A 94 -2.85 -8.27 18.32
N ALA A 95 -3.07 -9.45 17.75
CA ALA A 95 -3.70 -9.58 16.44
C ALA A 95 -5.21 -9.32 16.44
N MET A 96 -5.92 -9.68 17.53
CA MET A 96 -7.37 -9.54 17.61
C MET A 96 -7.86 -8.08 17.52
N PRO A 97 -7.28 -7.11 18.24
CA PRO A 97 -7.65 -5.71 18.09
C PRO A 97 -7.41 -5.18 16.67
N VAL A 98 -6.29 -5.57 16.04
CA VAL A 98 -5.95 -5.17 14.67
C VAL A 98 -6.94 -5.78 13.67
N LEU A 99 -7.31 -7.04 13.86
CA LEU A 99 -8.32 -7.71 13.05
C LEU A 99 -9.68 -7.03 13.18
N GLY A 100 -10.11 -6.70 14.40
CA GLY A 100 -11.34 -5.95 14.67
C GLY A 100 -11.35 -4.59 13.97
N ASN A 101 -10.26 -3.84 14.06
CA ASN A 101 -10.12 -2.57 13.37
C ASN A 101 -10.23 -2.71 11.84
N ASN A 102 -9.57 -3.72 11.25
CA ASN A 102 -9.64 -3.98 9.81
C ASN A 102 -11.04 -4.42 9.36
N LEU A 103 -11.76 -5.20 10.17
CA LEU A 103 -13.14 -5.59 9.89
C LEU A 103 -14.08 -4.37 9.87
N VAL A 104 -14.01 -3.51 10.88
CA VAL A 104 -14.81 -2.27 10.93
C VAL A 104 -14.50 -1.38 9.73
N TRP A 105 -13.22 -1.24 9.39
CA TRP A 105 -12.78 -0.50 8.19
C TRP A 105 -13.34 -1.10 6.90
N GLY A 106 -13.30 -2.44 6.76
CA GLY A 106 -13.84 -3.16 5.60
C GLY A 106 -15.35 -2.98 5.45
N ILE A 107 -16.09 -3.09 6.56
CA ILE A 107 -17.54 -2.87 6.58
C ILE A 107 -17.86 -1.42 6.18
N GLY A 108 -17.18 -0.44 6.79
CA GLY A 108 -17.36 0.98 6.47
C GLY A 108 -17.11 1.29 4.99
N PHE A 109 -16.04 0.73 4.42
CA PHE A 109 -15.72 0.91 3.00
C PHE A 109 -16.73 0.24 2.08
N SER A 110 -17.26 -0.92 2.46
CA SER A 110 -18.31 -1.61 1.70
C SER A 110 -19.61 -0.82 1.71
N MET A 111 -20.00 -0.29 2.88
CA MET A 111 -21.20 0.56 3.00
C MET A 111 -21.07 1.85 2.18
N TYR A 112 -19.90 2.48 2.20
CA TYR A 112 -19.63 3.63 1.35
C TYR A 112 -19.82 3.32 -0.15
N THR A 113 -19.34 2.17 -0.61
CA THR A 113 -19.49 1.74 -2.00
C THR A 113 -20.96 1.49 -2.36
N VAL A 114 -21.75 0.91 -1.45
CA VAL A 114 -23.19 0.70 -1.62
C VAL A 114 -23.92 2.03 -1.75
N ILE A 115 -23.65 3.01 -0.88
CA ILE A 115 -24.24 4.36 -0.93
C ILE A 115 -23.94 5.02 -2.28
N LEU A 116 -22.68 4.98 -2.72
CA LEU A 116 -22.29 5.53 -4.01
C LEU A 116 -23.01 4.87 -5.20
N GLY A 117 -23.21 3.55 -5.12
CA GLY A 117 -23.98 2.83 -6.13
C GLY A 117 -25.44 3.31 -6.25
N HIS A 118 -26.05 3.73 -5.15
CA HIS A 118 -27.41 4.31 -5.13
C HIS A 118 -27.46 5.77 -5.63
N MET A 119 -26.34 6.49 -5.62
CA MET A 119 -26.27 7.87 -6.13
C MET A 119 -26.24 7.97 -7.66
N GLY A 120 -26.13 6.83 -8.35
CA GLY A 120 -26.10 6.75 -9.80
C GLY A 120 -24.74 6.53 -10.42
N THR A 121 -24.74 6.28 -11.72
CA THR A 121 -23.54 5.92 -12.49
C THR A 121 -22.50 7.06 -12.55
N ASP A 122 -22.94 8.31 -12.58
CA ASP A 122 -22.07 9.47 -12.67
C ASP A 122 -21.26 9.68 -11.37
N ALA A 123 -21.90 9.50 -10.22
CA ALA A 123 -21.23 9.54 -8.93
C ALA A 123 -20.22 8.39 -8.77
N ALA A 124 -20.57 7.18 -9.23
CA ALA A 124 -19.70 6.02 -9.20
C ALA A 124 -18.47 6.19 -10.11
N ALA A 125 -18.67 6.75 -11.32
CA ALA A 125 -17.58 7.05 -12.25
C ALA A 125 -16.63 8.11 -11.70
N ALA A 126 -17.17 9.21 -11.16
CA ALA A 126 -16.38 10.26 -10.52
C ALA A 126 -15.57 9.72 -9.35
N ASN A 127 -16.17 8.89 -8.50
CA ASN A 127 -15.47 8.27 -7.36
C ASN A 127 -14.34 7.33 -7.80
N SER A 128 -14.52 6.57 -8.88
CA SER A 128 -13.50 5.69 -9.42
C SER A 128 -12.25 6.47 -9.82
N ILE A 129 -12.42 7.57 -10.54
CA ILE A 129 -11.31 8.46 -10.94
C ILE A 129 -10.69 9.14 -9.71
N ALA A 130 -11.50 9.66 -8.80
CA ALA A 130 -11.03 10.28 -7.56
C ALA A 130 -10.19 9.30 -6.72
N ASN A 131 -10.60 8.02 -6.64
CA ASN A 131 -9.86 6.99 -5.92
C ASN A 131 -8.50 6.69 -6.55
N ILE A 132 -8.39 6.67 -7.87
CA ILE A 132 -7.10 6.48 -8.56
C ILE A 132 -6.14 7.61 -8.18
N ILE A 133 -6.56 8.86 -8.34
CA ILE A 133 -5.75 10.04 -8.03
C ILE A 133 -5.36 10.06 -6.54
N LYS A 134 -6.31 9.80 -5.66
CA LYS A 134 -6.09 9.72 -4.21
C LYS A 134 -5.09 8.63 -3.84
N ASN A 135 -5.20 7.44 -4.43
CA ASN A 135 -4.30 6.33 -4.14
C ASN A 135 -2.87 6.61 -4.61
N LEU A 136 -2.70 7.26 -5.76
CA LEU A 136 -1.39 7.72 -6.23
C LEU A 136 -0.77 8.75 -5.26
N ALA A 137 -1.57 9.72 -4.79
CA ALA A 137 -1.12 10.72 -3.83
C ALA A 137 -0.71 10.09 -2.49
N ILE A 138 -1.46 9.10 -2.00
CA ILE A 138 -1.19 8.41 -0.72
C ILE A 138 0.01 7.47 -0.82
N CYS A 139 0.38 6.99 -2.01
CA CYS A 139 1.47 6.03 -2.20
C CYS A 139 2.80 6.52 -1.59
N VAL A 140 3.13 7.80 -1.77
CA VAL A 140 4.33 8.41 -1.18
C VAL A 140 4.25 8.40 0.35
N CYS A 141 3.09 8.75 0.91
CA CYS A 141 2.87 8.78 2.36
C CYS A 141 2.97 7.38 2.97
N GLN A 142 2.50 6.35 2.26
CA GLN A 142 2.66 4.94 2.68
C GLN A 142 4.13 4.53 2.72
N GLY A 143 4.94 4.98 1.78
CA GLY A 143 6.39 4.75 1.79
C GLY A 143 7.05 5.32 3.04
N VAL A 144 6.75 6.58 3.38
CA VAL A 144 7.25 7.24 4.59
C VAL A 144 6.79 6.51 5.86
N SER A 145 5.51 6.15 5.94
CA SER A 145 4.96 5.40 7.07
C SER A 145 5.65 4.05 7.26
N SER A 146 5.86 3.29 6.18
CA SER A 146 6.56 2.00 6.24
C SER A 146 8.02 2.14 6.67
N ALA A 147 8.72 3.18 6.20
CA ALA A 147 10.09 3.47 6.62
C ALA A 147 10.15 3.85 8.11
N THR A 148 9.16 4.62 8.58
CA THR A 148 9.03 5.01 9.99
C THR A 148 8.89 3.77 10.87
N GLY A 149 7.97 2.85 10.53
CA GLY A 149 7.76 1.63 11.31
C GLY A 149 9.01 0.77 11.41
N VAL A 150 9.76 0.62 10.32
CA VAL A 150 11.02 -0.15 10.34
C VAL A 150 12.08 0.55 11.19
N LEU A 151 12.31 1.85 11.01
CA LEU A 151 13.33 2.61 11.71
C LEU A 151 13.06 2.70 13.22
N VAL A 152 11.84 3.10 13.58
CA VAL A 152 11.45 3.24 14.99
C VAL A 152 11.44 1.86 15.66
N GLY A 153 10.90 0.82 14.99
CA GLY A 153 10.90 -0.54 15.51
C GLY A 153 12.30 -1.10 15.74
N MET A 154 13.26 -0.83 14.84
CA MET A 154 14.66 -1.23 15.05
C MET A 154 15.30 -0.52 16.26
N LEU A 155 15.08 0.78 16.41
CA LEU A 155 15.64 1.55 17.54
C LEU A 155 15.05 1.10 18.89
N LEU A 156 13.73 0.82 18.92
CA LEU A 156 13.06 0.25 20.09
C LEU A 156 13.62 -1.14 20.43
N GLY A 157 13.82 -1.99 19.42
CA GLY A 157 14.43 -3.33 19.61
C GLY A 157 15.86 -3.28 20.12
N MET A 158 16.61 -2.21 19.85
CA MET A 158 17.95 -1.97 20.38
C MET A 158 17.94 -1.30 21.77
N GLY A 159 16.79 -0.98 22.34
CA GLY A 159 16.64 -0.30 23.62
C GLY A 159 16.94 1.21 23.60
N LYS A 160 17.07 1.82 22.41
CA LYS A 160 17.43 3.24 22.24
C LYS A 160 16.17 4.12 22.18
N LEU A 161 15.48 4.25 23.32
CA LEU A 161 14.18 4.93 23.41
C LEU A 161 14.24 6.42 23.03
N ASP A 162 15.31 7.13 23.42
CA ASP A 162 15.42 8.58 23.16
C ASP A 162 15.67 8.85 21.67
N GLU A 163 16.54 8.04 21.04
CA GLU A 163 16.75 8.11 19.58
C GLU A 163 15.45 7.77 18.83
N ALA A 164 14.70 6.75 19.28
CA ALA A 164 13.42 6.37 18.66
C ALA A 164 12.39 7.51 18.70
N LYS A 165 12.28 8.23 19.82
CA LYS A 165 11.40 9.41 19.94
C LYS A 165 11.82 10.54 19.01
N GLU A 166 13.12 10.82 18.95
CA GLU A 166 13.64 11.88 18.09
C GLU A 166 13.39 11.58 16.61
N TYR A 167 13.73 10.37 16.14
CA TYR A 167 13.47 9.94 14.78
C TYR A 167 11.98 9.88 14.46
N GLY A 168 11.15 9.39 15.39
CA GLY A 168 9.69 9.40 15.23
C GLY A 168 9.13 10.80 15.00
N SER A 169 9.56 11.78 15.81
CA SER A 169 9.16 13.19 15.66
C SER A 169 9.63 13.80 14.33
N ARG A 170 10.85 13.50 13.90
CA ARG A 170 11.38 13.96 12.59
C ARG A 170 10.59 13.37 11.43
N LEU A 171 10.27 12.07 11.49
CA LEU A 171 9.52 11.37 10.45
C LEU A 171 8.05 11.81 10.38
N CYS A 172 7.43 12.18 11.51
CA CYS A 172 6.12 12.83 11.51
C CYS A 172 6.13 14.16 10.74
N ARG A 173 7.17 14.99 10.91
CA ARG A 173 7.31 16.24 10.16
C ARG A 173 7.49 15.99 8.67
N VAL A 174 8.31 15.01 8.29
CA VAL A 174 8.48 14.59 6.89
C VAL A 174 7.16 14.10 6.31
N SER A 175 6.41 13.29 7.05
CA SER A 175 5.09 12.81 6.63
C SER A 175 4.09 13.95 6.41
N LEU A 176 4.09 14.95 7.27
CA LEU A 176 3.25 16.13 7.10
C LEU A 176 3.60 16.92 5.84
N ILE A 177 4.89 17.13 5.59
CA ILE A 177 5.38 17.80 4.37
C ILE A 177 4.99 16.99 3.12
N CYS A 178 5.22 15.66 3.14
CA CYS A 178 4.83 14.78 2.04
C CYS A 178 3.32 14.77 1.82
N GLY A 179 2.53 14.75 2.91
CA GLY A 179 1.08 14.83 2.84
C GLY A 179 0.58 16.15 2.25
N ALA A 180 1.17 17.28 2.67
CA ALA A 180 0.86 18.59 2.13
C ALA A 180 1.25 18.72 0.64
N ALA A 181 2.43 18.23 0.26
CA ALA A 181 2.88 18.20 -1.13
C ALA A 181 1.95 17.33 -1.99
N SER A 182 1.59 16.13 -1.50
CA SER A 182 0.64 15.24 -2.20
C SER A 182 -0.74 15.88 -2.33
N GLY A 183 -1.24 16.54 -1.29
CA GLY A 183 -2.50 17.31 -1.35
C GLY A 183 -2.46 18.43 -2.36
N ALA A 184 -1.35 19.20 -2.41
CA ALA A 184 -1.14 20.25 -3.40
C ALA A 184 -1.11 19.69 -4.84
N ILE A 185 -0.45 18.55 -5.06
CA ILE A 185 -0.44 17.86 -6.36
C ILE A 185 -1.86 17.47 -6.77
N VAL A 186 -2.68 16.94 -5.85
CA VAL A 186 -4.09 16.61 -6.14
C VAL A 186 -4.85 17.87 -6.58
N LEU A 187 -4.68 19.01 -5.90
CA LEU A 187 -5.32 20.26 -6.29
C LEU A 187 -4.84 20.75 -7.68
N CYS A 188 -3.54 20.64 -7.97
CA CYS A 188 -2.98 21.01 -9.27
C CYS A 188 -3.50 20.15 -10.43
N VAL A 189 -3.90 18.91 -10.17
CA VAL A 189 -4.45 18.00 -11.19
C VAL A 189 -5.89 18.33 -11.56
N ILE A 190 -6.67 18.99 -10.67
CA ILE A 190 -8.09 19.30 -10.88
C ILE A 190 -8.37 19.98 -12.23
N PRO A 191 -7.65 21.05 -12.64
CA PRO A 191 -7.94 21.74 -13.90
C PRO A 191 -7.62 20.91 -15.14
N PHE A 192 -6.77 19.88 -15.03
CA PHE A 192 -6.38 19.03 -16.16
C PHE A 192 -7.33 17.85 -16.40
N ILE A 193 -8.21 17.53 -15.43
CA ILE A 193 -9.11 16.38 -15.50
C ILE A 193 -10.02 16.41 -16.73
N PRO A 194 -10.67 17.54 -17.11
CA PRO A 194 -11.54 17.58 -18.29
C PRO A 194 -10.79 17.22 -19.58
N MET A 195 -9.48 17.37 -19.60
CA MET A 195 -8.63 17.12 -20.76
C MET A 195 -8.36 15.61 -20.96
N PHE A 196 -8.39 14.84 -19.88
CA PHE A 196 -8.05 13.41 -19.87
C PHE A 196 -9.25 12.48 -19.70
N THR A 197 -10.44 13.02 -19.38
CA THR A 197 -11.62 12.21 -19.07
C THR A 197 -12.83 12.67 -19.86
N THR A 198 -13.47 11.73 -20.57
CA THR A 198 -14.72 11.93 -21.29
C THR A 198 -15.90 11.52 -20.41
N ILE A 199 -16.13 12.25 -19.33
CA ILE A 199 -17.25 12.02 -18.40
C ILE A 199 -18.29 13.13 -18.53
N SER A 200 -19.55 12.84 -18.09
CA SER A 200 -20.63 13.81 -18.11
C SER A 200 -20.30 15.08 -17.30
N ALA A 201 -20.97 16.19 -17.60
CA ALA A 201 -20.77 17.46 -16.90
C ALA A 201 -21.11 17.33 -15.38
N GLU A 202 -22.11 16.50 -15.04
CA GLU A 202 -22.47 16.21 -13.67
C GLU A 202 -21.38 15.42 -12.95
N ALA A 203 -20.84 14.37 -13.57
CA ALA A 203 -19.73 13.60 -13.01
C ALA A 203 -18.47 14.45 -12.82
N GLN A 204 -18.20 15.42 -13.70
CA GLN A 204 -17.10 16.38 -13.52
C GLN A 204 -17.29 17.27 -12.30
N SER A 205 -18.51 17.73 -12.02
CA SER A 205 -18.80 18.52 -10.85
C SER A 205 -18.58 17.73 -9.55
N TYR A 206 -19.10 16.48 -9.49
CA TYR A 206 -18.84 15.57 -8.37
C TYR A 206 -17.35 15.30 -8.17
N LEU A 207 -16.63 15.01 -9.25
CA LEU A 207 -15.20 14.73 -9.22
C LEU A 207 -14.39 15.89 -8.66
N ARG A 208 -14.71 17.14 -9.08
CA ARG A 208 -14.05 18.33 -8.57
C ARG A 208 -14.22 18.48 -7.06
N VAL A 209 -15.45 18.35 -6.55
CA VAL A 209 -15.72 18.42 -5.10
C VAL A 209 -15.01 17.28 -4.37
N MET A 210 -15.07 16.05 -4.87
CA MET A 210 -14.40 14.89 -4.27
C MET A 210 -12.89 15.08 -4.19
N LEU A 211 -12.24 15.66 -5.19
CA LEU A 211 -10.80 15.88 -5.19
C LEU A 211 -10.37 17.01 -4.25
N VAL A 212 -11.16 18.09 -4.15
CA VAL A 212 -10.89 19.14 -3.16
C VAL A 212 -10.94 18.56 -1.74
N VAL A 213 -12.00 17.80 -1.42
CA VAL A 213 -12.11 17.12 -0.12
C VAL A 213 -10.98 16.11 0.07
N SER A 214 -10.63 15.35 -0.97
CA SER A 214 -9.55 14.38 -0.92
C SER A 214 -8.18 15.00 -0.67
N SER A 215 -7.91 16.24 -1.12
CA SER A 215 -6.65 16.93 -0.85
C SER A 215 -6.42 17.16 0.65
N TYR A 216 -7.45 17.60 1.37
CA TYR A 216 -7.41 17.73 2.84
C TYR A 216 -7.31 16.34 3.52
N TYR A 217 -8.09 15.38 3.02
CA TYR A 217 -8.05 14.01 3.55
C TYR A 217 -6.66 13.37 3.45
N VAL A 218 -5.92 13.59 2.35
CA VAL A 218 -4.56 13.03 2.16
C VAL A 218 -3.59 13.54 3.22
N ILE A 219 -3.67 14.81 3.62
CA ILE A 219 -2.83 15.39 4.67
C ILE A 219 -3.11 14.70 6.02
N GLY A 220 -4.38 14.60 6.42
CA GLY A 220 -4.76 13.91 7.65
C GLY A 220 -4.41 12.43 7.62
N LYS A 221 -4.60 11.76 6.47
CA LYS A 221 -4.27 10.35 6.28
C LYS A 221 -2.78 10.08 6.38
N ALA A 222 -1.92 10.97 5.86
CA ALA A 222 -0.46 10.86 5.96
C ALA A 222 -0.01 10.84 7.41
N MET A 223 -0.50 11.77 8.23
CA MET A 223 -0.22 11.82 9.67
C MET A 223 -0.72 10.58 10.39
N ASN A 224 -1.98 10.21 10.15
CA ASN A 224 -2.60 9.03 10.77
C ASN A 224 -1.80 7.74 10.45
N MET A 225 -1.42 7.54 9.19
CA MET A 225 -0.62 6.37 8.79
C MET A 225 0.75 6.33 9.47
N THR A 226 1.44 7.48 9.55
CA THR A 226 2.77 7.54 10.16
C THR A 226 2.71 7.33 11.66
N VAL A 227 1.71 7.90 12.35
CA VAL A 227 1.56 7.74 13.80
C VAL A 227 1.08 6.33 14.14
N ILE A 228 -0.03 5.88 13.55
CA ILE A 228 -0.65 4.59 13.94
C ILE A 228 0.12 3.38 13.40
N SER A 229 0.57 3.42 12.14
CA SER A 229 1.25 2.25 11.54
C SER A 229 2.77 2.34 11.59
N GLY A 230 3.32 3.52 11.92
CA GLY A 230 4.76 3.74 11.93
C GLY A 230 5.35 3.86 13.34
N ILE A 231 4.64 4.51 14.27
CA ILE A 231 5.19 4.81 15.62
C ILE A 231 4.53 3.97 16.69
N VAL A 232 3.23 3.71 16.56
CA VAL A 232 2.43 2.92 17.51
C VAL A 232 1.93 1.67 16.78
N PRO A 233 2.77 0.65 16.64
CA PRO A 233 2.35 -0.63 16.05
C PRO A 233 1.54 -1.47 17.03
#